data_bb05d218ed0481a4fb105b8661636021
#
_entry.id   bb05d218ed0481a4fb105b8661636021
#
_cell.length_a   1.000
_cell.length_b   1.000
_cell.length_c   1.000
_cell.angle_alpha   90.00
_cell.angle_beta   90.00
_cell.angle_gamma   90.00
#
_symmetry.space_group_name_H-M   'P 1'
#
loop_
_entity.id
_entity.type
_entity.pdbx_description
1 polymer ?
#
loop_
_entity_poly.entity_id
_entity_poly.type
_entity_poly.pdbx_seq_one_letter_code
_entity_poly.pdbx_strand_id
1 'polypeptide(L)'
;MEQGLSRFIWDYTRREQTWILAVVLVSMIPYYMAFDLPKQIVNGPIQGQGYETAGATQIFFHMSVDVPLIGNVVLFPGISLERLPALMALSLAFLALVVINGFFKYYINTYKGRMGERLLRRVRFQLIDRILRFPPQQFRRIKPAEAASMVKDEIEPMGGFTGDAFVQPVMLGGQALMAMIFICVQ
;
A
#
# COMPACT_ATOMS: atom_id res chain seq x y z
N MET A 1 9.30 -22.42 -25.01
CA MET A 1 8.06 -21.98 -24.34
C MET A 1 8.36 -20.66 -23.67
N GLU A 2 8.05 -19.58 -24.31
CA GLU A 2 8.17 -18.23 -23.75
C GLU A 2 6.96 -18.00 -22.83
N GLN A 3 7.07 -18.47 -21.60
CA GLN A 3 6.18 -17.96 -20.57
C GLN A 3 6.59 -16.51 -20.32
N GLY A 4 5.70 -15.55 -20.57
CA GLY A 4 5.99 -14.15 -20.32
C GLY A 4 6.49 -13.94 -18.89
N LEU A 5 7.43 -13.02 -18.71
CA LEU A 5 8.09 -12.74 -17.43
C LEU A 5 7.10 -12.56 -16.27
N SER A 6 5.96 -11.90 -16.53
CA SER A 6 4.89 -11.70 -15.58
C SER A 6 4.26 -13.01 -15.07
N ARG A 7 4.09 -14.00 -15.96
CA ARG A 7 3.55 -15.31 -15.60
C ARG A 7 4.53 -16.11 -14.75
N PHE A 8 5.81 -16.04 -15.10
CA PHE A 8 6.87 -16.65 -14.31
C PHE A 8 6.92 -16.07 -12.89
N ILE A 9 6.88 -14.74 -12.74
CA ILE A 9 6.86 -14.06 -11.45
C ILE A 9 5.63 -14.49 -10.64
N TRP A 10 4.45 -14.49 -11.28
CA TRP A 10 3.20 -14.86 -10.63
C TRP A 10 3.22 -16.29 -10.09
N ASP A 11 3.65 -17.26 -10.88
CA ASP A 11 3.67 -18.66 -10.49
C ASP A 11 4.60 -18.92 -9.29
N TYR A 12 5.72 -18.18 -9.20
CA TYR A 12 6.69 -18.34 -8.12
C TYR A 12 6.36 -17.55 -6.85
N THR A 13 5.65 -16.43 -6.97
CA THR A 13 5.40 -15.52 -5.84
C THR A 13 3.91 -15.36 -5.52
N ARG A 14 3.04 -16.17 -6.10
CA ARG A 14 1.57 -16.06 -5.99
C ARG A 14 1.08 -15.83 -4.57
N ARG A 15 1.51 -16.66 -3.61
CA ARG A 15 1.07 -16.55 -2.20
C ARG A 15 1.55 -15.25 -1.55
N GLU A 16 2.76 -14.83 -1.84
CA GLU A 16 3.34 -13.61 -1.30
C GLU A 16 2.70 -12.37 -1.97
N GLN A 17 2.43 -12.45 -3.27
CA GLN A 17 1.75 -11.39 -4.03
C GLN A 17 0.31 -11.19 -3.55
N THR A 18 -0.46 -12.26 -3.36
CA THR A 18 -1.84 -12.14 -2.87
C THR A 18 -1.88 -11.56 -1.46
N TRP A 19 -0.95 -11.94 -0.59
CA TRP A 19 -0.86 -11.38 0.76
C TRP A 19 -0.59 -9.88 0.74
N ILE A 20 0.42 -9.45 -0.01
CA ILE A 20 0.79 -8.03 -0.06
C ILE A 20 -0.32 -7.19 -0.73
N LEU A 21 -1.00 -7.71 -1.75
CA LEU A 21 -2.15 -7.06 -2.37
C LEU A 21 -3.30 -6.87 -1.37
N ALA A 22 -3.57 -7.86 -0.53
CA ALA A 22 -4.56 -7.74 0.55
C ALA A 22 -4.16 -6.62 1.54
N VAL A 23 -2.89 -6.55 1.94
CA VAL A 23 -2.39 -5.48 2.81
C VAL A 23 -2.50 -4.10 2.14
N VAL A 24 -2.22 -4.00 0.84
CA VAL A 24 -2.41 -2.76 0.08
C VAL A 24 -3.86 -2.33 0.09
N LEU A 25 -4.81 -3.24 -0.14
CA LEU A 25 -6.24 -2.92 -0.10
C LEU A 25 -6.68 -2.44 1.29
N VAL A 26 -6.23 -3.11 2.35
CA VAL A 26 -6.51 -2.67 3.73
C VAL A 26 -5.92 -1.29 4.02
N SER A 27 -4.73 -0.98 3.50
CA SER A 27 -4.10 0.32 3.69
C SER A 27 -4.84 1.49 3.02
N MET A 28 -5.74 1.20 2.08
CA MET A 28 -6.57 2.23 1.44
C MET A 28 -7.62 2.83 2.38
N ILE A 29 -8.05 2.08 3.40
CA ILE A 29 -9.04 2.58 4.37
C ILE A 29 -8.49 3.78 5.17
N PRO A 30 -7.37 3.65 5.92
CA PRO A 30 -6.81 4.80 6.62
C PRO A 30 -6.32 5.91 5.67
N TYR A 31 -5.93 5.56 4.45
CA TYR A 31 -5.57 6.53 3.42
C TYR A 31 -6.76 7.42 3.03
N TYR A 32 -7.93 6.84 2.77
CA TYR A 32 -9.16 7.59 2.46
C TYR A 32 -9.60 8.47 3.64
N MET A 33 -9.58 7.92 4.86
CA MET A 33 -9.93 8.69 6.07
C MET A 33 -9.01 9.91 6.26
N ALA A 34 -7.73 9.79 5.89
CA ALA A 34 -6.78 10.89 5.98
C ALA A 34 -7.08 12.05 5.02
N PHE A 35 -7.84 11.83 3.94
CA PHE A 35 -8.27 12.91 3.04
C PHE A 35 -9.43 13.72 3.61
N ASP A 36 -10.33 13.09 4.35
CA ASP A 36 -11.52 13.74 4.88
C ASP A 36 -11.22 14.63 6.10
N LEU A 37 -10.27 14.21 6.95
CA LEU A 37 -9.95 14.94 8.17
C LEU A 37 -9.50 16.39 7.98
N PRO A 38 -8.64 16.76 7.01
CA PRO A 38 -8.25 18.15 6.80
C PRO A 38 -9.45 19.05 6.49
N LYS A 39 -10.43 18.55 5.72
CA LYS A 39 -11.66 19.28 5.43
C LYS A 39 -12.48 19.51 6.70
N GLN A 40 -12.64 18.47 7.52
CA GLN A 40 -13.34 18.57 8.80
C GLN A 40 -12.65 19.55 9.74
N ILE A 41 -11.32 19.56 9.80
CA ILE A 41 -10.54 20.52 10.62
C ILE A 41 -10.76 21.96 10.16
N VAL A 42 -10.73 22.18 8.84
CA VAL A 42 -10.88 23.54 8.28
C VAL A 42 -12.30 24.03 8.46
N ASN A 43 -13.29 23.26 8.04
CA ASN A 43 -14.69 23.70 8.04
C ASN A 43 -15.25 23.80 9.47
N GLY A 44 -14.99 22.87 10.34
CA GLY A 44 -15.47 22.86 11.71
C GLY A 44 -14.69 23.84 12.62
N PRO A 45 -13.60 23.41 13.26
CA PRO A 45 -12.94 24.23 14.27
C PRO A 45 -12.31 25.53 13.74
N ILE A 46 -11.80 25.57 12.50
CA ILE A 46 -11.11 26.77 11.97
C ILE A 46 -12.14 27.79 11.49
N GLN A 47 -13.05 27.41 10.60
CA GLN A 47 -14.08 28.33 10.06
C GLN A 47 -15.24 28.54 11.02
N GLY A 48 -15.39 27.69 12.05
CA GLY A 48 -16.44 27.82 13.04
C GLY A 48 -17.81 27.33 12.59
N GLN A 49 -17.90 26.56 11.49
CA GLN A 49 -19.17 25.96 11.09
C GLN A 49 -19.66 25.01 12.20
N GLY A 50 -20.88 25.27 12.69
CA GLY A 50 -21.45 24.52 13.79
C GLY A 50 -21.02 24.97 15.20
N TYR A 51 -20.20 26.02 15.32
CA TYR A 51 -19.79 26.66 16.57
C TYR A 51 -20.22 28.14 16.60
N GLU A 52 -21.45 28.43 16.14
CA GLU A 52 -21.95 29.79 15.99
C GLU A 52 -22.24 30.48 17.32
N THR A 53 -22.38 29.72 18.40
CA THR A 53 -22.63 30.24 19.75
C THR A 53 -21.50 29.88 20.71
N ALA A 54 -21.22 30.77 21.65
CA ALA A 54 -20.20 30.47 22.68
C ALA A 54 -20.65 29.26 23.54
N GLY A 55 -19.80 28.21 23.59
CA GLY A 55 -20.11 26.94 24.26
C GLY A 55 -20.82 25.89 23.37
N ALA A 56 -21.01 26.16 22.09
CA ALA A 56 -21.53 25.15 21.16
C ALA A 56 -20.60 23.93 21.07
N THR A 57 -21.19 22.75 21.19
CA THR A 57 -20.48 21.46 21.06
C THR A 57 -20.95 20.75 19.80
N GLN A 58 -20.02 20.16 19.04
CA GLN A 58 -20.34 19.28 17.93
C GLN A 58 -20.05 17.84 18.30
N ILE A 59 -20.86 16.92 17.75
CA ILE A 59 -20.70 15.49 17.93
C ILE A 59 -19.75 14.97 16.83
N PHE A 60 -18.55 14.53 17.25
CA PHE A 60 -17.57 13.92 16.36
C PHE A 60 -17.60 12.39 16.48
N PHE A 61 -17.24 11.71 15.39
CA PHE A 61 -17.20 10.24 15.29
C PHE A 61 -18.56 9.55 15.50
N HIS A 62 -19.68 10.20 15.19
CA HIS A 62 -20.97 9.54 15.20
C HIS A 62 -20.99 8.44 14.13
N MET A 63 -21.05 7.18 14.54
CA MET A 63 -21.20 6.05 13.64
C MET A 63 -22.58 5.44 13.82
N SER A 64 -23.43 5.59 12.82
CA SER A 64 -24.72 4.91 12.71
C SER A 64 -24.73 4.07 11.43
N VAL A 65 -25.22 2.85 11.54
CA VAL A 65 -25.44 1.95 10.42
C VAL A 65 -26.92 1.66 10.30
N ASP A 66 -27.48 2.03 9.16
CA ASP A 66 -28.85 1.68 8.82
C ASP A 66 -28.91 0.22 8.34
N VAL A 67 -29.41 -0.66 9.19
CA VAL A 67 -29.66 -2.05 8.82
C VAL A 67 -31.13 -2.19 8.40
N PRO A 68 -31.44 -2.61 7.18
CA PRO A 68 -32.76 -2.59 6.60
C PRO A 68 -33.83 -3.45 7.33
N LEU A 69 -33.43 -4.26 8.32
CA LEU A 69 -34.34 -5.07 9.15
C LEU A 69 -34.42 -4.66 10.63
N ILE A 70 -33.45 -3.91 11.15
CA ILE A 70 -33.30 -3.63 12.60
C ILE A 70 -33.41 -2.14 12.89
N GLY A 71 -33.41 -1.28 11.86
CA GLY A 71 -33.41 0.18 12.00
C GLY A 71 -32.00 0.75 12.23
N ASN A 72 -31.97 1.99 12.70
CA ASN A 72 -30.73 2.75 12.89
C ASN A 72 -30.00 2.27 14.14
N VAL A 73 -28.90 1.52 13.97
CA VAL A 73 -28.06 1.06 15.09
C VAL A 73 -26.93 2.05 15.26
N VAL A 74 -26.95 2.81 16.35
CA VAL A 74 -25.86 3.72 16.72
C VAL A 74 -24.74 2.89 17.34
N LEU A 75 -23.68 2.66 16.57
CA LEU A 75 -22.49 1.92 17.02
C LEU A 75 -21.64 2.77 17.98
N PHE A 76 -21.62 4.07 17.76
CA PHE A 76 -20.91 5.00 18.62
C PHE A 76 -21.69 6.34 18.70
N PRO A 77 -22.09 6.79 19.90
CA PRO A 77 -22.91 7.99 20.05
C PRO A 77 -22.16 9.30 19.73
N GLY A 78 -20.85 9.21 19.47
CA GLY A 78 -19.99 10.36 19.25
C GLY A 78 -19.59 11.06 20.55
N ILE A 79 -18.61 11.93 20.46
CA ILE A 79 -18.11 12.74 21.56
C ILE A 79 -18.45 14.19 21.26
N SER A 80 -19.20 14.84 22.16
CA SER A 80 -19.47 16.27 22.08
C SER A 80 -18.25 17.07 22.52
N LEU A 81 -17.62 17.79 21.61
CA LEU A 81 -16.42 18.57 21.87
C LEU A 81 -16.66 20.05 21.56
N GLU A 82 -16.14 20.91 22.42
CA GLU A 82 -16.02 22.33 22.16
C GLU A 82 -14.99 22.58 21.04
N ARG A 83 -14.99 23.82 20.51
CA ARG A 83 -14.15 24.20 19.35
C ARG A 83 -12.66 23.88 19.51
N LEU A 84 -12.06 24.20 20.67
CA LEU A 84 -10.63 24.01 20.92
C LEU A 84 -10.24 22.54 21.16
N PRO A 85 -10.95 21.79 22.02
CA PRO A 85 -10.75 20.34 22.16
C PRO A 85 -11.00 19.58 20.86
N ALA A 86 -11.99 19.99 20.03
CA ALA A 86 -12.27 19.39 18.73
C ALA A 86 -11.09 19.56 17.76
N LEU A 87 -10.49 20.76 17.70
CA LEU A 87 -9.31 21.02 16.90
C LEU A 87 -8.15 20.13 17.29
N MET A 88 -7.88 20.00 18.60
CA MET A 88 -6.81 19.16 19.11
C MET A 88 -7.06 17.68 18.82
N ALA A 89 -8.29 17.19 19.04
CA ALA A 89 -8.66 15.80 18.80
C ALA A 89 -8.55 15.42 17.34
N LEU A 90 -9.07 16.25 16.42
CA LEU A 90 -8.99 16.02 14.98
C LEU A 90 -7.55 16.09 14.46
N SER A 91 -6.75 17.04 14.96
CA SER A 91 -5.34 17.16 14.58
C SER A 91 -4.54 15.95 15.05
N LEU A 92 -4.80 15.45 16.27
CA LEU A 92 -4.17 14.24 16.80
C LEU A 92 -4.60 12.99 16.01
N ALA A 93 -5.90 12.90 15.67
CA ALA A 93 -6.42 11.81 14.84
C ALA A 93 -5.78 11.82 13.45
N PHE A 94 -5.63 13.00 12.84
CA PHE A 94 -4.95 13.14 11.55
C PHE A 94 -3.49 12.71 11.64
N LEU A 95 -2.77 13.15 12.68
CA LEU A 95 -1.38 12.72 12.91
C LEU A 95 -1.30 11.19 13.07
N ALA A 96 -2.20 10.60 13.85
CA ALA A 96 -2.25 9.15 14.02
C ALA A 96 -2.47 8.41 12.69
N LEU A 97 -3.39 8.89 11.85
CA LEU A 97 -3.64 8.31 10.52
C LEU A 97 -2.43 8.46 9.59
N VAL A 98 -1.73 9.58 9.62
CA VAL A 98 -0.49 9.78 8.85
C VAL A 98 0.57 8.78 9.27
N VAL A 99 0.74 8.57 10.58
CA VAL A 99 1.69 7.58 11.12
C VAL A 99 1.29 6.16 10.71
N ILE A 100 0.01 5.80 10.83
CA ILE A 100 -0.51 4.49 10.40
C ILE A 100 -0.24 4.27 8.90
N ASN A 101 -0.54 5.24 8.05
CA ASN A 101 -0.24 5.17 6.62
C ASN A 101 1.26 5.01 6.35
N GLY A 102 2.10 5.71 7.11
CA GLY A 102 3.56 5.56 7.06
C GLY A 102 4.01 4.14 7.38
N PHE A 103 3.43 3.51 8.42
CA PHE A 103 3.70 2.12 8.76
C PHE A 103 3.27 1.14 7.67
N PHE A 104 2.08 1.31 7.09
CA PHE A 104 1.64 0.49 5.96
C PHE A 104 2.59 0.60 4.78
N LYS A 105 2.97 1.83 4.41
CA LYS A 105 3.90 2.08 3.30
C LYS A 105 5.28 1.45 3.56
N TYR A 106 5.79 1.60 4.77
CA TYR A 106 7.04 0.97 5.19
C TYR A 106 6.97 -0.56 5.11
N TYR A 107 5.91 -1.15 5.64
CA TYR A 107 5.70 -2.61 5.61
C TYR A 107 5.63 -3.14 4.18
N ILE A 108 4.81 -2.50 3.32
CA ILE A 108 4.64 -2.87 1.91
C ILE A 108 5.99 -2.81 1.18
N ASN A 109 6.74 -1.72 1.33
CA ASN A 109 8.04 -1.56 0.67
C ASN A 109 9.07 -2.58 1.14
N THR A 110 9.13 -2.84 2.45
CA THR A 110 10.03 -3.85 3.01
C THR A 110 9.68 -5.25 2.54
N TYR A 111 8.39 -5.58 2.48
CA TYR A 111 7.94 -6.90 2.04
C TYR A 111 8.20 -7.11 0.54
N LYS A 112 7.95 -6.08 -0.30
CA LYS A 112 8.30 -6.10 -1.73
C LYS A 112 9.79 -6.38 -1.95
N GLY A 113 10.65 -5.66 -1.24
CA GLY A 113 12.09 -5.83 -1.32
C GLY A 113 12.52 -7.26 -0.99
N ARG A 114 12.05 -7.80 0.14
CA ARG A 114 12.34 -9.18 0.56
C ARG A 114 11.87 -10.23 -0.45
N MET A 115 10.69 -10.01 -1.05
CA MET A 115 10.14 -10.91 -2.06
C MET A 115 11.00 -10.89 -3.33
N GLY A 116 11.38 -9.70 -3.80
CA GLY A 116 12.26 -9.52 -4.95
C GLY A 116 13.62 -10.19 -4.75
N GLU A 117 14.23 -10.00 -3.57
CA GLU A 117 15.51 -10.65 -3.25
C GLU A 117 15.43 -12.19 -3.18
N ARG A 118 14.33 -12.74 -2.68
CA ARG A 118 14.15 -14.21 -2.64
C ARG A 118 14.08 -14.80 -4.04
N LEU A 119 13.31 -14.15 -4.94
CA LEU A 119 13.25 -14.58 -6.33
C LEU A 119 14.62 -14.44 -7.01
N LEU A 120 15.30 -13.32 -6.77
CA LEU A 120 16.63 -13.04 -7.32
C LEU A 120 17.65 -14.12 -6.96
N ARG A 121 17.71 -14.51 -5.68
CA ARG A 121 18.58 -15.61 -5.22
C ARG A 121 18.26 -16.92 -5.93
N ARG A 122 16.98 -17.23 -6.12
CA ARG A 122 16.55 -18.44 -6.79
C ARG A 122 16.92 -18.44 -8.28
N VAL A 123 16.71 -17.33 -8.96
CA VAL A 123 17.07 -17.17 -10.38
C VAL A 123 18.57 -17.29 -10.54
N ARG A 124 19.38 -16.64 -9.70
CA ARG A 124 20.84 -16.77 -9.70
C ARG A 124 21.28 -18.22 -9.54
N PHE A 125 20.70 -18.93 -8.57
CA PHE A 125 21.00 -20.35 -8.35
C PHE A 125 20.67 -21.21 -9.58
N GLN A 126 19.48 -21.03 -10.17
CA GLN A 126 19.08 -21.78 -11.36
C GLN A 126 19.96 -21.47 -12.58
N LEU A 127 20.41 -20.23 -12.72
CA LEU A 127 21.29 -19.83 -13.79
C LEU A 127 22.68 -20.48 -13.63
N ILE A 128 23.24 -20.43 -12.44
CA ILE A 128 24.52 -21.09 -12.13
C ILE A 128 24.42 -22.60 -12.37
N ASP A 129 23.37 -23.25 -11.87
CA ASP A 129 23.16 -24.70 -12.10
C ASP A 129 23.09 -25.04 -13.59
N ARG A 130 22.41 -24.21 -14.40
CA ARG A 130 22.36 -24.39 -15.87
C ARG A 130 23.71 -24.18 -16.53
N ILE A 131 24.45 -23.14 -16.13
CA ILE A 131 25.79 -22.85 -16.67
C ILE A 131 26.73 -24.02 -16.39
N LEU A 132 26.70 -24.57 -15.18
CA LEU A 132 27.55 -25.69 -14.79
C LEU A 132 27.23 -26.99 -15.55
N ARG A 133 26.02 -27.10 -16.08
CA ARG A 133 25.63 -28.29 -16.92
C ARG A 133 25.96 -28.13 -18.38
N PHE A 134 26.55 -27.02 -18.83
CA PHE A 134 26.95 -26.86 -20.23
C PHE A 134 28.10 -27.82 -20.60
N PRO A 135 28.05 -28.40 -21.79
CA PRO A 135 29.14 -29.25 -22.28
C PRO A 135 30.42 -28.40 -22.46
N PRO A 136 31.61 -29.03 -22.22
CA PRO A 136 32.91 -28.33 -22.23
C PRO A 136 33.19 -27.55 -23.52
N GLN A 137 32.60 -27.96 -24.62
CA GLN A 137 32.75 -27.29 -25.93
C GLN A 137 32.10 -25.90 -25.98
N GLN A 138 31.03 -25.70 -25.21
CA GLN A 138 30.35 -24.41 -25.15
C GLN A 138 31.08 -23.44 -24.22
N PHE A 139 31.74 -23.92 -23.17
CA PHE A 139 32.57 -23.09 -22.30
C PHE A 139 33.75 -22.43 -23.01
N ARG A 140 34.22 -22.99 -24.14
CA ARG A 140 35.25 -22.33 -24.95
C ARG A 140 34.75 -21.10 -25.69
N ARG A 141 33.43 -20.94 -25.88
CA ARG A 141 32.81 -19.80 -26.58
C ARG A 141 32.33 -18.71 -25.64
N ILE A 142 32.02 -19.05 -24.40
CA ILE A 142 31.51 -18.11 -23.41
C ILE A 142 32.68 -17.68 -22.52
N LYS A 143 32.98 -16.40 -22.49
CA LYS A 143 34.01 -15.88 -21.56
C LYS A 143 33.47 -15.97 -20.12
N PRO A 144 34.22 -16.54 -19.18
CA PRO A 144 33.78 -16.66 -17.79
C PRO A 144 33.38 -15.31 -17.16
N ALA A 145 34.06 -14.24 -17.56
CA ALA A 145 33.76 -12.87 -17.11
C ALA A 145 32.36 -12.39 -17.56
N GLU A 146 31.94 -12.70 -18.80
CA GLU A 146 30.62 -12.37 -19.31
C GLU A 146 29.52 -13.14 -18.57
N ALA A 147 29.73 -14.44 -18.33
CA ALA A 147 28.80 -15.24 -17.54
C ALA A 147 28.66 -14.72 -16.10
N ALA A 148 29.75 -14.29 -15.48
CA ALA A 148 29.73 -13.72 -14.14
C ALA A 148 29.01 -12.37 -14.10
N SER A 149 29.22 -11.49 -15.08
CA SER A 149 28.54 -10.21 -15.22
C SER A 149 27.02 -10.40 -15.45
N MET A 150 26.61 -11.33 -16.32
CA MET A 150 25.19 -11.67 -16.52
C MET A 150 24.51 -12.10 -15.19
N VAL A 151 25.15 -12.97 -14.42
CA VAL A 151 24.60 -13.47 -13.16
C VAL A 151 24.54 -12.38 -12.10
N LYS A 152 25.46 -11.42 -12.11
CA LYS A 152 25.54 -10.36 -11.10
C LYS A 152 24.72 -9.13 -11.50
N ASP A 153 24.98 -8.57 -12.66
CA ASP A 153 24.57 -7.21 -13.01
C ASP A 153 23.26 -7.19 -13.81
N GLU A 154 23.03 -8.15 -14.70
CA GLU A 154 21.84 -8.17 -15.55
C GLU A 154 20.59 -8.71 -14.84
N ILE A 155 20.78 -9.55 -13.82
CA ILE A 155 19.65 -10.13 -13.07
C ILE A 155 19.20 -9.20 -11.91
N GLU A 156 20.06 -8.35 -11.40
CA GLU A 156 19.77 -7.49 -10.24
C GLU A 156 18.53 -6.61 -10.43
N PRO A 157 18.29 -5.96 -11.59
CA PRO A 157 17.08 -5.18 -11.84
C PRO A 157 15.79 -6.01 -11.79
N MET A 158 15.87 -7.32 -12.08
CA MET A 158 14.70 -8.21 -12.01
C MET A 158 14.13 -8.36 -10.60
N GLY A 159 14.97 -8.26 -9.57
CA GLY A 159 14.53 -8.32 -8.18
C GLY A 159 13.60 -7.16 -7.81
N GLY A 160 13.98 -5.94 -8.16
CA GLY A 160 13.15 -4.76 -7.96
C GLY A 160 11.86 -4.81 -8.79
N PHE A 161 11.97 -5.13 -10.08
CA PHE A 161 10.83 -5.28 -10.96
C PHE A 161 9.81 -6.31 -10.43
N THR A 162 10.26 -7.43 -9.90
CA THR A 162 9.37 -8.47 -9.35
C THR A 162 8.53 -7.97 -8.18
N GLY A 163 9.15 -7.18 -7.28
CA GLY A 163 8.45 -6.58 -6.16
C GLY A 163 7.39 -5.56 -6.59
N ASP A 164 7.70 -4.81 -7.65
CA ASP A 164 6.88 -3.69 -8.09
C ASP A 164 5.82 -4.05 -9.13
N ALA A 165 6.04 -5.09 -9.91
CA ALA A 165 5.24 -5.44 -11.10
C ALA A 165 3.71 -5.51 -10.85
N PHE A 166 3.30 -6.03 -9.70
CA PHE A 166 1.87 -6.18 -9.35
C PHE A 166 1.43 -5.20 -8.25
N VAL A 167 2.30 -4.92 -7.30
CA VAL A 167 1.96 -4.11 -6.12
C VAL A 167 1.86 -2.64 -6.47
N GLN A 168 2.77 -2.12 -7.27
CA GLN A 168 2.82 -0.71 -7.62
C GLN A 168 1.60 -0.23 -8.41
N PRO A 169 1.15 -0.93 -9.48
CA PRO A 169 -0.05 -0.55 -10.21
C PRO A 169 -1.30 -0.56 -9.34
N VAL A 170 -1.45 -1.56 -8.46
CA VAL A 170 -2.62 -1.65 -7.56
C VAL A 170 -2.58 -0.55 -6.51
N MET A 171 -1.41 -0.27 -5.94
CA MET A 171 -1.26 0.79 -4.94
C MET A 171 -1.53 2.17 -5.53
N LEU A 172 -0.88 2.51 -6.65
CA LEU A 172 -1.05 3.83 -7.28
C LEU A 172 -2.44 3.98 -7.91
N GLY A 173 -2.92 2.95 -8.61
CA GLY A 173 -4.27 2.94 -9.19
C GLY A 173 -5.35 3.05 -8.13
N GLY A 174 -5.21 2.32 -7.03
CA GLY A 174 -6.13 2.39 -5.90
C GLY A 174 -6.13 3.76 -5.22
N GLN A 175 -4.96 4.37 -5.01
CA GLN A 175 -4.85 5.72 -4.47
C GLN A 175 -5.49 6.76 -5.39
N ALA A 176 -5.25 6.68 -6.70
CA ALA A 176 -5.86 7.56 -7.68
C ALA A 176 -7.40 7.40 -7.71
N LEU A 177 -7.89 6.16 -7.65
CA LEU A 177 -9.30 5.85 -7.62
C LEU A 177 -9.97 6.38 -6.35
N MET A 178 -9.34 6.22 -5.18
CA MET A 178 -9.83 6.77 -3.92
C MET A 178 -9.87 8.30 -3.93
N ALA A 179 -8.86 8.96 -4.50
CA ALA A 179 -8.84 10.40 -4.66
C ALA A 179 -9.97 10.88 -5.59
N MET A 180 -10.20 10.16 -6.69
CA MET A 180 -11.29 10.46 -7.63
C MET A 180 -12.67 10.28 -6.98
N ILE A 181 -12.90 9.19 -6.25
CA ILE A 181 -14.14 8.96 -5.49
C ILE A 181 -14.36 10.09 -4.49
N PHE A 182 -13.31 10.49 -3.77
CA PHE A 182 -13.39 11.57 -2.80
C PHE A 182 -13.85 12.89 -3.47
N ILE A 183 -13.29 13.25 -4.63
CA ILE A 183 -13.67 14.45 -5.38
C ILE A 183 -15.13 14.36 -5.90
N CYS A 184 -15.55 13.17 -6.36
CA CYS A 184 -16.92 13.00 -6.91
C CYS A 184 -18.01 13.01 -5.82
N VAL A 185 -17.69 12.61 -4.60
CA VAL A 185 -18.63 12.53 -3.48
C VAL A 185 -18.74 13.88 -2.74
N GLN A 186 -17.76 14.75 -2.88
CA GLN A 186 -17.72 16.09 -2.26
C GLN A 186 -18.27 17.19 -3.14
#